data_7edbc65fd1ba48e3a2319faf5e670dfc
#
_entry.id   7edbc65fd1ba48e3a2319faf5e670dfc
#
_cell.length_a   1.000
_cell.length_b   1.000
_cell.length_c   1.000
_cell.angle_alpha   90.00
_cell.angle_beta   90.00
_cell.angle_gamma   90.00
#
_symmetry.space_group_name_H-M   'P 1'
#
loop_
_entity.id
_entity.type
_entity.pdbx_description
1 polymer ?
#
loop_
_entity_poly.entity_id
_entity_poly.type
_entity_poly.pdbx_seq_one_letter_code
_entity_poly.pdbx_strand_id
1 'polypeptide(L)'
;MKIESSCPLPVKPGMTVAQATEACYQSELGADTYAEEFEGWVDIEALEPGDPGRKIVCCVEDGICITVEMKYMDLPITDTFYGVDLNCQPGEGWATSLERVARALEDKGLKVVKRDSYVLLPDLFVAIEVGETIGWFDPAYWSREEFLEEAILA
;
A
#
# COMPACT_ATOMS: atom_id res chain seq x y z
N MET A 1 12.35 6.88 3.46
CA MET A 1 11.31 7.50 4.32
C MET A 1 10.89 6.51 5.39
N LYS A 2 10.64 6.99 6.57
CA LYS A 2 10.10 6.15 7.65
C LYS A 2 8.58 6.28 7.69
N ILE A 3 7.88 5.20 7.39
CA ILE A 3 6.42 5.16 7.35
C ILE A 3 5.89 4.62 8.68
N GLU A 4 4.81 5.19 9.17
CA GLU A 4 4.08 4.72 10.35
C GLU A 4 2.60 4.47 10.00
N SER A 5 1.68 4.74 10.92
CA SER A 5 0.29 4.34 10.79
C SER A 5 -0.47 4.97 9.62
N SER A 6 -0.20 6.21 9.27
CA SER A 6 -0.94 6.93 8.24
C SER A 6 -0.29 6.80 6.86
N CYS A 7 -1.13 6.79 5.83
CA CYS A 7 -0.66 6.83 4.44
C CYS A 7 0.16 8.11 4.20
N PRO A 8 1.44 7.99 3.80
CA PRO A 8 2.32 9.16 3.61
C PRO A 8 2.14 9.84 2.27
N LEU A 9 1.34 9.25 1.39
CA LEU A 9 1.14 9.73 0.03
C LEU A 9 0.18 10.91 -0.02
N PRO A 10 0.22 11.74 -1.07
CA PRO A 10 -0.75 12.83 -1.25
C PRO A 10 -2.18 12.31 -1.47
N VAL A 11 -2.34 11.12 -2.03
CA VAL A 11 -3.63 10.44 -2.14
C VAL A 11 -3.87 9.62 -0.88
N LYS A 12 -5.08 9.72 -0.34
CA LYS A 12 -5.48 9.01 0.88
C LYS A 12 -6.68 8.12 0.61
N PRO A 13 -6.80 6.98 1.30
CA PRO A 13 -8.05 6.21 1.29
C PRO A 13 -9.23 7.08 1.73
N GLY A 14 -10.37 6.92 1.09
CA GLY A 14 -11.57 7.72 1.34
C GLY A 14 -11.73 8.96 0.47
N MET A 15 -10.70 9.34 -0.29
CA MET A 15 -10.81 10.44 -1.26
C MET A 15 -11.70 10.04 -2.44
N THR A 16 -12.41 11.01 -3.00
CA THR A 16 -13.08 10.84 -4.29
C THR A 16 -12.02 10.77 -5.41
N VAL A 17 -12.42 10.25 -6.57
CA VAL A 17 -11.54 10.25 -7.76
C VAL A 17 -11.05 11.66 -8.09
N ALA A 18 -11.95 12.64 -8.02
CA ALA A 18 -11.60 14.04 -8.31
C ALA A 18 -10.56 14.58 -7.32
N GLN A 19 -10.74 14.31 -6.03
CA GLN A 19 -9.78 14.69 -4.99
C GLN A 19 -8.43 14.01 -5.17
N ALA A 20 -8.43 12.72 -5.46
CA ALA A 20 -7.21 11.95 -5.68
C ALA A 20 -6.45 12.44 -6.91
N THR A 21 -7.16 12.70 -8.00
CA THR A 21 -6.57 13.22 -9.25
C THR A 21 -5.93 14.59 -9.00
N GLU A 22 -6.66 15.49 -8.33
CA GLU A 22 -6.15 16.82 -7.99
C GLU A 22 -4.92 16.73 -7.07
N ALA A 23 -4.95 15.87 -6.07
CA ALA A 23 -3.81 15.66 -5.18
C ALA A 23 -2.58 15.17 -5.94
N CYS A 24 -2.75 14.31 -6.94
CA CYS A 24 -1.67 13.87 -7.80
C CYS A 24 -1.10 15.00 -8.65
N TYR A 25 -1.96 15.88 -9.19
CA TYR A 25 -1.52 17.03 -9.99
C TYR A 25 -0.81 18.10 -9.17
N GLN A 26 -1.27 18.36 -7.97
CA GLN A 26 -0.69 19.39 -7.09
C GLN A 26 0.62 18.93 -6.44
N SER A 27 0.78 17.64 -6.25
CA SER A 27 2.05 17.06 -5.82
C SER A 27 2.95 16.87 -7.05
N GLU A 28 4.25 16.77 -6.84
CA GLU A 28 5.20 16.52 -7.93
C GLU A 28 5.03 15.15 -8.61
N LEU A 29 3.99 14.40 -8.24
CA LEU A 29 3.63 13.11 -8.82
C LEU A 29 2.94 13.24 -10.20
N GLY A 30 2.74 14.42 -10.71
CA GLY A 30 1.68 14.70 -11.68
C GLY A 30 1.95 14.41 -13.16
N ALA A 31 3.16 14.15 -13.59
CA ALA A 31 3.46 14.13 -15.04
C ALA A 31 2.83 12.96 -15.80
N ASP A 32 2.63 11.82 -15.14
CA ASP A 32 2.15 10.59 -15.75
C ASP A 32 0.93 9.99 -15.04
N THR A 33 0.13 10.84 -14.40
CA THR A 33 -1.10 10.38 -13.73
C THR A 33 -2.16 10.09 -14.79
N TYR A 34 -2.70 8.89 -14.75
CA TYR A 34 -3.84 8.52 -15.58
C TYR A 34 -4.85 7.71 -14.76
N ALA A 35 -6.12 7.84 -15.17
CA ALA A 35 -7.19 7.02 -14.63
C ALA A 35 -7.67 6.07 -15.72
N GLU A 36 -7.73 4.80 -15.40
CA GLU A 36 -8.22 3.76 -16.29
C GLU A 36 -9.49 3.14 -15.71
N GLU A 37 -10.55 3.07 -16.51
CA GLU A 37 -11.81 2.44 -16.12
C GLU A 37 -11.87 1.02 -16.67
N PHE A 38 -12.02 0.05 -15.76
CA PHE A 38 -12.09 -1.35 -16.11
C PHE A 38 -13.20 -2.05 -15.31
N GLU A 39 -14.17 -2.66 -16.00
CA GLU A 39 -15.31 -3.39 -15.41
C GLU A 39 -16.05 -2.64 -14.28
N GLY A 40 -16.19 -1.33 -14.40
CA GLY A 40 -16.82 -0.49 -13.38
C GLY A 40 -15.89 -0.02 -12.27
N TRP A 41 -14.62 -0.31 -12.40
CA TRP A 41 -13.55 0.17 -11.51
C TRP A 41 -12.79 1.29 -12.21
N VAL A 42 -12.32 2.23 -11.43
CA VAL A 42 -11.38 3.25 -11.91
C VAL A 42 -10.11 3.11 -11.11
N ASP A 43 -9.04 2.78 -11.78
CA ASP A 43 -7.71 2.73 -11.18
C ASP A 43 -6.96 4.03 -11.51
N ILE A 44 -6.37 4.62 -10.51
CA ILE A 44 -5.50 5.78 -10.69
C ILE A 44 -4.07 5.30 -10.48
N GLU A 45 -3.24 5.48 -11.49
CA GLU A 45 -1.82 5.18 -11.39
C GLU A 45 -1.01 6.46 -11.51
N ALA A 46 -0.02 6.61 -10.66
CA ALA A 46 0.89 7.74 -10.69
C ALA A 46 2.33 7.24 -10.47
N LEU A 47 3.23 7.74 -11.31
CA LEU A 47 4.67 7.52 -11.13
C LEU A 47 5.24 8.67 -10.30
N GLU A 48 6.11 8.35 -9.36
CA GLU A 48 6.78 9.36 -8.55
C GLU A 48 7.96 9.95 -9.34
N PRO A 49 7.98 11.28 -9.56
CA PRO A 49 9.09 11.93 -10.25
C PRO A 49 10.42 11.69 -9.53
N GLY A 50 11.45 11.34 -10.26
CA GLY A 50 12.77 11.06 -9.70
C GLY A 50 12.93 9.69 -9.05
N ASP A 51 11.86 8.91 -8.93
CA ASP A 51 11.90 7.54 -8.46
C ASP A 51 11.04 6.64 -9.37
N PRO A 52 11.56 6.24 -10.53
CA PRO A 52 10.79 5.43 -11.50
C PRO A 52 10.51 4.00 -11.00
N GLY A 53 11.07 3.62 -9.85
CA GLY A 53 10.83 2.33 -9.24
C GLY A 53 9.60 2.27 -8.33
N ARG A 54 8.91 3.40 -8.10
CA ARG A 54 7.70 3.44 -7.28
C ARG A 54 6.49 3.89 -8.09
N LYS A 55 5.37 3.25 -7.82
CA LYS A 55 4.09 3.53 -8.46
C LYS A 55 3.00 3.59 -7.40
N ILE A 56 2.13 4.58 -7.49
CA ILE A 56 0.95 4.70 -6.64
C ILE A 56 -0.23 4.13 -7.42
N VAL A 57 -0.96 3.21 -6.81
CA VAL A 57 -2.17 2.63 -7.38
C VAL A 57 -3.32 2.87 -6.42
N CYS A 58 -4.41 3.43 -6.93
CA CYS A 58 -5.64 3.60 -6.17
C CYS A 58 -6.73 2.73 -6.77
N CYS A 59 -7.28 1.83 -5.98
CA CYS A 59 -8.48 1.10 -6.37
C CYS A 59 -9.70 1.94 -6.00
N VAL A 60 -10.59 2.14 -6.94
CA VAL A 60 -11.76 3.00 -6.78
C VAL A 60 -13.03 2.18 -6.92
N GLU A 61 -13.97 2.36 -6.00
CA GLU A 61 -15.31 1.79 -6.07
C GLU A 61 -16.31 2.87 -5.67
N ASP A 62 -17.39 2.98 -6.44
CA ASP A 62 -18.42 4.01 -6.26
C ASP A 62 -17.83 5.45 -6.18
N GLY A 63 -16.78 5.70 -6.96
CA GLY A 63 -16.14 7.02 -7.02
C GLY A 63 -15.23 7.35 -5.83
N ILE A 64 -14.96 6.40 -4.95
CA ILE A 64 -14.12 6.57 -3.76
C ILE A 64 -12.89 5.66 -3.83
N CYS A 65 -11.73 6.21 -3.49
CA CYS A 65 -10.51 5.41 -3.34
C CYS A 65 -10.66 4.52 -2.11
N ILE A 66 -10.89 3.24 -2.32
CA ILE A 66 -11.06 2.27 -1.22
C ILE A 66 -9.73 1.68 -0.77
N THR A 67 -8.72 1.72 -1.64
CA THR A 67 -7.37 1.26 -1.35
C THR A 67 -6.38 2.18 -2.03
N VAL A 68 -5.33 2.55 -1.33
CA VAL A 68 -4.18 3.28 -1.88
C VAL A 68 -2.93 2.45 -1.64
N GLU A 69 -2.20 2.14 -2.70
CA GLU A 69 -1.05 1.25 -2.65
C GLU A 69 0.20 1.94 -3.16
N MET A 70 1.31 1.64 -2.51
CA MET A 70 2.64 2.01 -2.98
C MET A 70 3.36 0.75 -3.43
N LYS A 71 3.56 0.61 -4.74
CA LYS A 71 4.21 -0.55 -5.35
C LYS A 71 5.65 -0.22 -5.69
N TYR A 72 6.55 -1.08 -5.27
CA TYR A 72 7.97 -0.99 -5.58
C TYR A 72 8.27 -1.91 -6.77
N MET A 73 8.51 -1.30 -7.92
CA MET A 73 8.75 -2.03 -9.16
C MET A 73 10.25 -2.28 -9.29
N ASP A 74 10.67 -3.52 -9.42
CA ASP A 74 12.05 -3.94 -9.73
C ASP A 74 13.19 -3.33 -8.89
N LEU A 75 12.88 -2.54 -7.85
CA LEU A 75 13.87 -1.92 -6.97
C LEU A 75 13.66 -2.35 -5.53
N PRO A 76 14.73 -2.40 -4.71
CA PRO A 76 14.58 -2.59 -3.27
C PRO A 76 13.69 -1.52 -2.66
N ILE A 77 12.88 -1.91 -1.69
CA ILE A 77 12.11 -0.95 -0.89
C ILE A 77 13.10 -0.13 -0.06
N THR A 78 13.16 1.17 -0.33
CA THR A 78 14.02 2.10 0.41
C THR A 78 13.35 2.65 1.65
N ASP A 79 12.03 2.57 1.73
CA ASP A 79 11.25 3.00 2.86
C ASP A 79 11.22 1.92 3.93
N THR A 80 11.06 2.33 5.18
CA THR A 80 10.83 1.40 6.29
C THR A 80 9.43 1.63 6.87
N PHE A 81 8.85 0.57 7.42
CA PHE A 81 7.57 0.65 8.11
C PHE A 81 7.81 0.41 9.61
N TYR A 82 7.57 1.43 10.43
CA TYR A 82 7.94 1.42 11.86
C TYR A 82 9.43 1.06 12.08
N GLY A 83 10.29 1.47 11.15
CA GLY A 83 11.71 1.16 11.18
C GLY A 83 12.08 -0.26 10.73
N VAL A 84 11.11 -1.04 10.28
CA VAL A 84 11.33 -2.40 9.79
C VAL A 84 11.64 -2.39 8.29
N ASP A 85 12.68 -3.11 7.89
CA ASP A 85 13.03 -3.34 6.49
C ASP A 85 12.05 -4.34 5.89
N LEU A 86 11.36 -3.94 4.82
CA LEU A 86 10.32 -4.73 4.16
C LEU A 86 10.84 -5.55 2.97
N ASN A 87 12.13 -5.51 2.70
CA ASN A 87 12.72 -6.28 1.60
C ASN A 87 12.89 -7.75 1.98
N CYS A 88 12.88 -8.61 0.96
CA CYS A 88 13.42 -9.94 1.09
C CYS A 88 14.94 -9.84 1.23
N GLN A 89 15.53 -10.49 2.22
CA GLN A 89 16.97 -10.48 2.43
C GLN A 89 17.67 -11.51 1.54
N PRO A 90 18.93 -11.27 1.14
CA PRO A 90 19.69 -12.25 0.36
C PRO A 90 19.73 -13.62 1.05
N GLY A 91 19.39 -14.67 0.31
CA GLY A 91 19.36 -16.05 0.82
C GLY A 91 18.09 -16.42 1.58
N GLU A 92 17.17 -15.49 1.84
CA GLU A 92 15.85 -15.79 2.40
C GLU A 92 14.85 -16.15 1.29
N GLY A 93 14.06 -17.22 1.52
CA GLY A 93 12.83 -17.42 0.77
C GLY A 93 11.76 -16.42 1.20
N TRP A 94 10.72 -16.24 0.38
CA TRP A 94 9.64 -15.30 0.69
C TRP A 94 8.94 -15.60 2.02
N ALA A 95 8.76 -16.90 2.36
CA ALA A 95 8.12 -17.29 3.61
C ALA A 95 8.96 -16.92 4.84
N THR A 96 10.27 -17.01 4.75
CA THR A 96 11.19 -16.60 5.82
C THR A 96 11.18 -15.08 5.99
N SER A 97 11.18 -14.35 4.88
CA SER A 97 11.10 -12.88 4.89
C SER A 97 9.77 -12.41 5.48
N LEU A 98 8.66 -13.04 5.11
CA LEU A 98 7.34 -12.76 5.67
C LEU A 98 7.34 -12.93 7.20
N GLU A 99 7.85 -14.05 7.69
CA GLU A 99 7.92 -14.34 9.13
C GLU A 99 8.81 -13.33 9.87
N ARG A 100 9.95 -12.96 9.27
CA ARG A 100 10.86 -11.96 9.85
C ARG A 100 10.18 -10.60 9.98
N VAL A 101 9.50 -10.14 8.91
CA VAL A 101 8.80 -8.86 8.91
C VAL A 101 7.64 -8.88 9.91
N ALA A 102 6.83 -9.94 9.90
CA ALA A 102 5.72 -10.10 10.84
C ALA A 102 6.18 -10.01 12.29
N ARG A 103 7.23 -10.75 12.63
CA ARG A 103 7.79 -10.76 13.99
C ARG A 103 8.38 -9.41 14.39
N ALA A 104 9.09 -8.75 13.47
CA ALA A 104 9.67 -7.43 13.72
C ALA A 104 8.58 -6.38 14.00
N LEU A 105 7.45 -6.45 13.29
CA LEU A 105 6.31 -5.56 13.51
C LEU A 105 5.60 -5.87 14.83
N GLU A 106 5.45 -7.14 15.19
CA GLU A 106 4.92 -7.54 16.50
C GLU A 106 5.79 -6.99 17.65
N ASP A 107 7.13 -7.03 17.48
CA ASP A 107 8.08 -6.48 18.45
C ASP A 107 7.94 -4.96 18.61
N LYS A 108 7.34 -4.27 17.64
CA LYS A 108 6.99 -2.85 17.74
C LYS A 108 5.63 -2.61 18.43
N GLY A 109 4.97 -3.66 18.91
CA GLY A 109 3.69 -3.58 19.57
C GLY A 109 2.48 -3.60 18.63
N LEU A 110 2.68 -3.91 17.36
CA LEU A 110 1.59 -3.97 16.39
C LEU A 110 0.93 -5.34 16.39
N LYS A 111 -0.39 -5.35 16.21
CA LYS A 111 -1.11 -6.60 15.96
C LYS A 111 -0.89 -7.02 14.52
N VAL A 112 -0.46 -8.24 14.31
CA VAL A 112 -0.12 -8.79 13.00
C VAL A 112 -0.90 -10.06 12.73
N VAL A 113 -1.45 -10.18 11.53
CA VAL A 113 -2.06 -11.41 11.02
C VAL A 113 -1.37 -11.75 9.71
N LYS A 114 -0.93 -12.98 9.56
CA LYS A 114 -0.36 -13.49 8.31
C LYS A 114 -1.45 -14.21 7.53
N ARG A 115 -1.60 -13.86 6.27
CA ARG A 115 -2.52 -14.54 5.35
C ARG A 115 -1.87 -14.59 3.97
N ASP A 116 -1.67 -15.79 3.44
CA ASP A 116 -1.00 -16.02 2.16
C ASP A 116 0.38 -15.33 2.14
N SER A 117 0.64 -14.47 1.18
CA SER A 117 1.89 -13.70 1.06
C SER A 117 1.85 -12.35 1.79
N TYR A 118 0.79 -12.08 2.55
CA TYR A 118 0.56 -10.78 3.18
C TYR A 118 0.83 -10.77 4.68
N VAL A 119 1.38 -9.66 5.14
CA VAL A 119 1.36 -9.25 6.55
C VAL A 119 0.23 -8.22 6.68
N LEU A 120 -0.78 -8.53 7.47
CA LEU A 120 -1.94 -7.67 7.68
C LEU A 120 -1.87 -7.02 9.05
N LEU A 121 -2.11 -5.71 9.09
CA LEU A 121 -2.15 -4.91 10.31
C LEU A 121 -3.57 -4.41 10.53
N PRO A 122 -4.43 -5.21 11.20
CA PRO A 122 -5.86 -4.93 11.24
C PRO A 122 -6.25 -3.65 11.99
N ASP A 123 -5.44 -3.21 12.94
CA ASP A 123 -5.72 -1.97 13.67
C ASP A 123 -5.39 -0.72 12.84
N LEU A 124 -4.58 -0.86 11.80
CA LEU A 124 -4.18 0.22 10.91
C LEU A 124 -4.82 0.14 9.53
N PHE A 125 -5.49 -0.96 9.21
CA PHE A 125 -5.98 -1.26 7.87
C PHE A 125 -4.88 -1.17 6.81
N VAL A 126 -3.71 -1.72 7.15
CA VAL A 126 -2.54 -1.78 6.26
C VAL A 126 -2.24 -3.23 5.91
N ALA A 127 -2.00 -3.49 4.64
CA ALA A 127 -1.51 -4.77 4.14
C ALA A 127 -0.13 -4.58 3.51
N ILE A 128 0.76 -5.52 3.76
CA ILE A 128 2.13 -5.50 3.25
C ILE A 128 2.40 -6.81 2.52
N GLU A 129 2.82 -6.70 1.27
CA GLU A 129 3.44 -7.79 0.54
C GLU A 129 4.94 -7.57 0.57
N VAL A 130 5.66 -8.45 1.26
CA VAL A 130 7.08 -8.27 1.55
C VAL A 130 7.88 -8.21 0.25
N GLY A 131 8.67 -7.15 0.11
CA GLY A 131 9.49 -6.90 -1.08
C GLY A 131 8.76 -6.25 -2.25
N GLU A 132 7.43 -6.00 -2.15
CA GLU A 132 6.66 -5.55 -3.30
C GLU A 132 5.75 -4.34 -3.02
N THR A 133 4.86 -4.40 -2.04
CA THR A 133 3.78 -3.42 -1.94
C THR A 133 3.39 -3.12 -0.49
N ILE A 134 3.06 -1.87 -0.22
CA ILE A 134 2.37 -1.45 1.00
C ILE A 134 1.03 -0.85 0.58
N GLY A 135 -0.08 -1.29 1.17
CA GLY A 135 -1.41 -0.80 0.87
C GLY A 135 -2.16 -0.32 2.12
N TRP A 136 -2.87 0.79 1.97
CA TRP A 136 -3.75 1.36 2.98
C TRP A 136 -5.19 1.21 2.52
N PHE A 137 -6.02 0.64 3.37
CA PHE A 137 -7.43 0.34 3.10
C PHE A 137 -8.32 1.34 3.82
N ASP A 138 -9.40 1.77 3.17
CA ASP A 138 -10.34 2.73 3.77
C ASP A 138 -11.21 2.02 4.82
N PRO A 139 -11.07 2.36 6.12
CA PRO A 139 -11.87 1.73 7.16
C PRO A 139 -13.36 2.11 7.13
N ALA A 140 -13.74 3.11 6.34
CA ALA A 140 -15.14 3.44 6.12
C ALA A 140 -15.79 2.51 5.10
N TYR A 141 -15.01 1.93 4.20
CA TYR A 141 -15.47 0.95 3.22
C TYR A 141 -15.30 -0.48 3.69
N TRP A 142 -14.12 -0.80 4.25
CA TRP A 142 -13.76 -2.14 4.71
C TRP A 142 -14.09 -2.32 6.19
N SER A 143 -14.82 -3.37 6.54
CA SER A 143 -14.88 -3.82 7.93
C SER A 143 -13.56 -4.52 8.27
N ARG A 144 -13.27 -4.64 9.56
CA ARG A 144 -12.08 -5.36 10.04
C ARG A 144 -12.08 -6.82 9.55
N GLU A 145 -13.24 -7.48 9.58
CA GLU A 145 -13.39 -8.87 9.14
C GLU A 145 -13.16 -9.01 7.64
N GLU A 146 -13.78 -8.15 6.84
CA GLU A 146 -13.57 -8.13 5.39
C GLU A 146 -12.11 -7.85 5.04
N PHE A 147 -11.47 -6.91 5.73
CA PHE A 147 -10.06 -6.63 5.55
C PHE A 147 -9.20 -7.87 5.81
N LEU A 148 -9.42 -8.57 6.92
CA LEU A 148 -8.64 -9.76 7.26
C LEU A 148 -8.85 -10.92 6.29
N GLU A 149 -10.07 -11.10 5.78
CA GLU A 149 -10.43 -12.22 4.92
C GLU A 149 -10.22 -11.96 3.43
N GLU A 150 -10.42 -10.73 2.98
CA GLU A 150 -10.56 -10.40 1.56
C GLU A 150 -9.54 -9.39 1.03
N ALA A 151 -8.75 -8.73 1.87
CA ALA A 151 -7.80 -7.72 1.41
C ALA A 151 -6.81 -8.30 0.41
N ILE A 152 -6.74 -7.70 -0.76
CA ILE A 152 -5.82 -8.07 -1.85
C ILE A 152 -5.15 -6.79 -2.34
N LEU A 153 -3.85 -6.86 -2.57
CA LEU A 153 -3.08 -5.79 -3.20
C LEU A 153 -3.05 -6.00 -4.72
N ALA A 154 -3.18 -4.92 -5.44
CA ALA A 154 -3.23 -4.93 -6.90
C ALA A 154 -1.90 -5.35 -7.53
#